data_18dcd6a3ca61cbaf9f9bc6601f14043f
#
_entry.id   18dcd6a3ca61cbaf9f9bc6601f14043f
#
_cell.length_a   1.000
_cell.length_b   1.000
_cell.length_c   1.000
_cell.angle_alpha   90.00
_cell.angle_beta   90.00
_cell.angle_gamma   90.00
#
_symmetry.space_group_name_H-M   'P 1'
#
loop_
_entity.id
_entity.type
_entity.pdbx_description
1 polymer ?
#
loop_
_entity_poly.entity_id
_entity_poly.type
_entity_poly.pdbx_seq_one_letter_code
_entity_poly.pdbx_strand_id
1 'polypeptide(L)'
;MLDLEKRVYSRAELVDLFKTTRLDAIQAKIKRAGYIFSSSGRGDGYTLEIQELPAVDLFKKFCIDTLGYDQRTDFQKLKVFLYYFLADDEFMTLQYKEMSEVLEEQTGIRISSDTISNYYDRLKARGWADHFYGEYVYYIYDNETKQNRYITREEYCAIYREFWATVRANKGDFSYATAKIKSKYGNKPKKRFKEMKSAFFNVEYDELWQIIENEFSQER
;
A
#
# COMPACT_ATOMS: atom_id res chain seq x y z
N MET A 1 -16.65 16.84 -0.19
CA MET A 1 -16.61 16.75 -1.68
C MET A 1 -17.44 17.88 -2.24
N LEU A 2 -17.09 18.47 -3.41
CA LEU A 2 -17.94 19.47 -4.06
C LEU A 2 -19.11 18.71 -4.70
N ASP A 3 -20.32 19.10 -4.39
CA ASP A 3 -21.54 18.45 -4.89
C ASP A 3 -22.33 19.50 -5.72
N LEU A 4 -22.16 19.45 -7.03
CA LEU A 4 -22.85 20.31 -7.98
C LEU A 4 -23.73 19.44 -8.88
N GLU A 5 -24.93 19.91 -9.13
CA GLU A 5 -25.87 19.24 -10.04
C GLU A 5 -25.62 19.70 -11.50
N LYS A 6 -26.06 18.88 -12.46
CA LYS A 6 -26.02 19.20 -13.88
C LYS A 6 -27.09 20.24 -14.22
N ARG A 7 -26.75 21.52 -14.01
CA ARG A 7 -27.63 22.68 -14.31
C ARG A 7 -26.81 23.95 -14.50
N VAL A 8 -27.53 25.01 -14.84
CA VAL A 8 -26.96 26.37 -14.92
C VAL A 8 -26.96 27.02 -13.55
N TYR A 9 -25.84 27.58 -13.15
CA TYR A 9 -25.64 28.36 -11.93
C TYR A 9 -25.43 29.82 -12.26
N SER A 10 -26.15 30.70 -11.59
CA SER A 10 -25.90 32.13 -11.63
C SER A 10 -24.65 32.51 -10.84
N ARG A 11 -24.13 33.72 -11.10
CA ARG A 11 -23.00 34.26 -10.33
C ARG A 11 -23.30 34.33 -8.83
N ALA A 12 -24.49 34.73 -8.45
CA ALA A 12 -24.88 34.86 -7.04
C ALA A 12 -24.87 33.50 -6.33
N GLU A 13 -25.41 32.46 -6.96
CA GLU A 13 -25.38 31.08 -6.41
C GLU A 13 -23.94 30.57 -6.26
N LEU A 14 -23.09 30.81 -7.26
CA LEU A 14 -21.69 30.40 -7.21
C LEU A 14 -20.93 31.11 -6.09
N VAL A 15 -21.13 32.43 -5.95
CA VAL A 15 -20.52 33.19 -4.85
C VAL A 15 -20.96 32.70 -3.50
N ASP A 16 -22.23 32.36 -3.35
CA ASP A 16 -22.75 31.82 -2.09
C ASP A 16 -22.20 30.42 -1.80
N LEU A 17 -22.20 29.51 -2.77
CA LEU A 17 -21.67 28.15 -2.63
C LEU A 17 -20.17 28.13 -2.29
N PHE A 18 -19.39 28.94 -2.98
CA PHE A 18 -17.92 28.92 -2.84
C PHE A 18 -17.37 29.92 -1.84
N LYS A 19 -18.24 30.79 -1.27
CA LYS A 19 -17.87 31.86 -0.34
C LYS A 19 -16.72 32.73 -0.85
N THR A 20 -16.73 33.03 -2.16
CA THR A 20 -15.75 33.90 -2.83
C THR A 20 -16.35 34.55 -4.06
N THR A 21 -16.00 35.82 -4.30
CA THR A 21 -16.44 36.58 -5.48
C THR A 21 -15.52 36.37 -6.73
N ARG A 22 -14.42 35.66 -6.54
CA ARG A 22 -13.42 35.44 -7.59
C ARG A 22 -13.83 34.27 -8.48
N LEU A 23 -14.37 34.58 -9.66
CA LEU A 23 -14.86 33.60 -10.63
C LEU A 23 -13.76 32.66 -11.13
N ASP A 24 -12.54 33.18 -11.32
CA ASP A 24 -11.37 32.38 -11.69
C ASP A 24 -11.05 31.30 -10.66
N ALA A 25 -11.14 31.64 -9.39
CA ALA A 25 -10.94 30.68 -8.28
C ALA A 25 -12.07 29.64 -8.20
N ILE A 26 -13.32 30.06 -8.47
CA ILE A 26 -14.47 29.15 -8.53
C ILE A 26 -14.29 28.16 -9.69
N GLN A 27 -14.02 28.64 -10.91
CA GLN A 27 -13.78 27.78 -12.07
C GLN A 27 -12.63 26.79 -11.84
N ALA A 28 -11.52 27.27 -11.24
CA ALA A 28 -10.40 26.39 -10.91
C ALA A 28 -10.76 25.29 -9.90
N LYS A 29 -11.61 25.58 -8.91
CA LYS A 29 -12.11 24.57 -7.96
C LYS A 29 -13.02 23.55 -8.64
N ILE A 30 -13.96 24.00 -9.47
CA ILE A 30 -14.88 23.15 -10.22
C ILE A 30 -14.10 22.22 -11.17
N LYS A 31 -13.14 22.78 -11.92
CA LYS A 31 -12.27 21.99 -12.81
C LYS A 31 -11.42 20.96 -12.06
N ARG A 32 -10.83 21.34 -10.91
CA ARG A 32 -10.06 20.39 -10.07
C ARG A 32 -10.93 19.27 -9.49
N ALA A 33 -12.23 19.54 -9.29
CA ALA A 33 -13.18 18.52 -8.84
C ALA A 33 -13.66 17.62 -9.98
N GLY A 34 -13.18 17.79 -11.22
CA GLY A 34 -13.45 16.92 -12.36
C GLY A 34 -14.74 17.26 -13.13
N TYR A 35 -15.41 18.37 -12.81
CA TYR A 35 -16.61 18.78 -13.57
C TYR A 35 -16.23 19.37 -14.93
N ILE A 36 -16.99 19.03 -15.96
CA ILE A 36 -16.97 19.69 -17.25
C ILE A 36 -18.04 20.77 -17.25
N PHE A 37 -17.68 21.97 -17.60
CA PHE A 37 -18.58 23.12 -17.59
C PHE A 37 -18.29 24.10 -18.74
N SER A 38 -19.31 24.84 -19.12
CA SER A 38 -19.20 26.04 -19.93
C SER A 38 -19.57 27.27 -19.10
N SER A 39 -19.11 28.43 -19.51
CA SER A 39 -19.48 29.70 -18.88
C SER A 39 -19.78 30.79 -19.91
N SER A 40 -20.75 31.64 -19.61
CA SER A 40 -21.15 32.74 -20.47
C SER A 40 -21.48 34.00 -19.64
N GLY A 41 -21.54 35.14 -20.33
CA GLY A 41 -21.87 36.42 -19.72
C GLY A 41 -20.69 37.06 -18.98
N ARG A 42 -20.95 38.25 -18.43
CA ARG A 42 -20.00 39.06 -17.62
C ARG A 42 -20.75 39.76 -16.47
N GLY A 43 -20.01 40.14 -15.44
CA GLY A 43 -20.60 40.83 -14.30
C GLY A 43 -21.73 40.04 -13.66
N ASP A 44 -22.87 40.66 -13.40
CA ASP A 44 -24.01 39.98 -12.76
C ASP A 44 -24.78 39.04 -13.69
N GLY A 45 -24.57 39.20 -15.05
CA GLY A 45 -25.10 38.26 -16.06
C GLY A 45 -24.21 37.02 -16.26
N TYR A 46 -23.19 36.81 -15.48
CA TYR A 46 -22.35 35.62 -15.58
C TYR A 46 -23.13 34.36 -15.17
N THR A 47 -23.04 33.33 -16.00
CA THR A 47 -23.60 31.99 -15.74
C THR A 47 -22.55 30.92 -15.98
N LEU A 48 -22.69 29.80 -15.25
CA LEU A 48 -21.86 28.63 -15.45
C LEU A 48 -22.78 27.39 -15.50
N GLU A 49 -22.66 26.65 -16.58
CA GLU A 49 -23.43 25.44 -16.82
C GLU A 49 -22.55 24.20 -16.57
N ILE A 50 -22.95 23.34 -15.67
CA ILE A 50 -22.33 22.02 -15.48
C ILE A 50 -22.87 21.08 -16.57
N GLN A 51 -21.98 20.70 -17.48
CA GLN A 51 -22.31 19.82 -18.60
C GLN A 51 -22.14 18.35 -18.24
N GLU A 52 -21.05 18.03 -17.53
CA GLU A 52 -20.79 16.67 -17.06
C GLU A 52 -20.37 16.68 -15.60
N LEU A 53 -20.89 15.73 -14.86
CA LEU A 53 -20.45 15.44 -13.49
C LEU A 53 -19.11 14.71 -13.54
N PRO A 54 -18.26 14.85 -12.50
CA PRO A 54 -17.02 14.08 -12.44
C PRO A 54 -17.36 12.60 -12.49
N ALA A 55 -16.59 11.86 -13.25
CA ALA A 55 -16.61 10.41 -13.11
C ALA A 55 -16.33 10.07 -11.64
N VAL A 56 -17.23 9.35 -11.02
CA VAL A 56 -17.06 8.92 -9.63
C VAL A 56 -15.96 7.88 -9.64
N ASP A 57 -14.78 8.24 -9.18
CA ASP A 57 -13.74 7.28 -8.86
C ASP A 57 -14.21 6.48 -7.63
N LEU A 58 -14.89 5.37 -7.89
CA LEU A 58 -15.48 4.52 -6.86
C LEU A 58 -14.43 3.99 -5.90
N PHE A 59 -13.26 3.63 -6.41
CA PHE A 59 -12.15 3.17 -5.60
C PHE A 59 -11.68 4.25 -4.63
N LYS A 60 -11.42 5.46 -5.15
CA LYS A 60 -10.99 6.59 -4.32
C LYS A 60 -12.05 6.95 -3.28
N LYS A 61 -13.32 6.98 -3.68
CA LYS A 61 -14.43 7.25 -2.77
C LYS A 61 -14.48 6.21 -1.65
N PHE A 62 -14.44 4.93 -1.99
CA PHE A 62 -14.44 3.85 -1.00
C PHE A 62 -13.24 3.95 -0.05
N CYS A 63 -12.04 4.21 -0.58
CA CYS A 63 -10.84 4.35 0.24
C CYS A 63 -10.92 5.52 1.23
N ILE A 64 -11.54 6.64 0.86
CA ILE A 64 -11.70 7.80 1.74
C ILE A 64 -12.81 7.54 2.75
N ASP A 65 -13.99 7.17 2.31
CA ASP A 65 -15.19 7.12 3.14
C ASP A 65 -15.20 5.90 4.08
N THR A 66 -14.76 4.75 3.58
CA THR A 66 -14.80 3.48 4.31
C THR A 66 -13.45 3.13 4.95
N LEU A 67 -12.35 3.17 4.19
CA LEU A 67 -11.03 2.83 4.72
C LEU A 67 -10.33 3.99 5.43
N GLY A 68 -10.84 5.22 5.30
CA GLY A 68 -10.34 6.41 5.99
C GLY A 68 -8.99 6.91 5.52
N TYR A 69 -8.64 6.67 4.25
CA TYR A 69 -7.45 7.24 3.65
C TYR A 69 -7.62 8.74 3.40
N ASP A 70 -6.50 9.48 3.46
CA ASP A 70 -6.49 10.92 3.18
C ASP A 70 -6.64 11.18 1.69
N GLN A 71 -7.26 12.33 1.34
CA GLN A 71 -7.42 12.77 -0.07
C GLN A 71 -6.10 12.95 -0.82
N ARG A 72 -4.98 13.10 -0.09
CA ARG A 72 -3.62 13.23 -0.64
C ARG A 72 -2.95 11.89 -0.88
N THR A 73 -3.59 10.77 -0.51
CA THR A 73 -3.06 9.43 -0.76
C THR A 73 -2.86 9.22 -2.26
N ASP A 74 -1.75 8.59 -2.62
CA ASP A 74 -1.53 8.10 -3.99
C ASP A 74 -2.41 6.86 -4.20
N PHE A 75 -3.61 7.09 -4.74
CA PHE A 75 -4.61 6.04 -4.91
C PHE A 75 -4.23 5.00 -5.96
N GLN A 76 -3.37 5.33 -6.92
CA GLN A 76 -2.86 4.35 -7.88
C GLN A 76 -1.96 3.34 -7.18
N LYS A 77 -1.04 3.80 -6.36
CA LYS A 77 -0.18 2.91 -5.56
C LYS A 77 -0.97 2.12 -4.52
N LEU A 78 -1.95 2.77 -3.88
CA LEU A 78 -2.82 2.08 -2.92
C LEU A 78 -3.62 0.97 -3.60
N LYS A 79 -4.16 1.21 -4.79
CA LYS A 79 -4.91 0.21 -5.58
C LYS A 79 -4.04 -1.02 -5.87
N VAL A 80 -2.82 -0.79 -6.36
CA VAL A 80 -1.87 -1.88 -6.64
C VAL A 80 -1.55 -2.67 -5.37
N PHE A 81 -1.24 -2.00 -4.27
CA PHE A 81 -0.99 -2.67 -3.00
C PHE A 81 -2.18 -3.51 -2.55
N LEU A 82 -3.40 -2.94 -2.55
CA LEU A 82 -4.60 -3.65 -2.11
C LEU A 82 -4.92 -4.84 -3.01
N TYR A 83 -4.75 -4.73 -4.31
CA TYR A 83 -4.96 -5.86 -5.22
C TYR A 83 -4.11 -7.07 -4.82
N TYR A 84 -2.79 -6.90 -4.70
CA TYR A 84 -1.91 -8.00 -4.30
C TYR A 84 -2.15 -8.46 -2.87
N PHE A 85 -2.42 -7.53 -1.97
CA PHE A 85 -2.69 -7.84 -0.56
C PHE A 85 -3.96 -8.69 -0.36
N LEU A 86 -4.97 -8.50 -1.20
CA LEU A 86 -6.24 -9.22 -1.11
C LEU A 86 -6.29 -10.49 -1.98
N ALA A 87 -5.52 -10.54 -3.08
CA ALA A 87 -5.54 -11.64 -4.03
C ALA A 87 -4.50 -12.73 -3.75
N ASP A 88 -3.45 -12.43 -2.99
CA ASP A 88 -2.28 -13.31 -2.86
C ASP A 88 -1.92 -13.54 -1.38
N ASP A 89 -2.24 -14.72 -0.89
CA ASP A 89 -1.91 -15.14 0.49
C ASP A 89 -0.39 -15.18 0.75
N GLU A 90 0.42 -15.49 -0.25
CA GLU A 90 1.87 -15.50 -0.12
C GLU A 90 2.40 -14.08 0.03
N PHE A 91 1.86 -13.13 -0.72
CA PHE A 91 2.20 -11.71 -0.60
C PHE A 91 1.95 -11.19 0.82
N MET A 92 0.85 -11.58 1.45
CA MET A 92 0.55 -11.19 2.83
C MET A 92 1.59 -11.67 3.85
N THR A 93 2.36 -12.70 3.53
CA THR A 93 3.40 -13.23 4.43
C THR A 93 4.76 -12.55 4.29
N LEU A 94 4.96 -11.75 3.25
CA LEU A 94 6.22 -11.07 2.95
C LEU A 94 6.51 -9.94 3.94
N GLN A 95 7.78 -9.58 4.08
CA GLN A 95 8.16 -8.33 4.73
C GLN A 95 7.84 -7.15 3.80
N TYR A 96 7.65 -5.95 4.36
CA TYR A 96 7.34 -4.75 3.57
C TYR A 96 8.38 -4.44 2.49
N LYS A 97 9.65 -4.78 2.72
CA LYS A 97 10.70 -4.65 1.71
C LYS A 97 10.53 -5.65 0.57
N GLU A 98 10.26 -6.90 0.89
CA GLU A 98 9.97 -7.96 -0.08
C GLU A 98 8.70 -7.65 -0.87
N MET A 99 7.64 -7.15 -0.21
CA MET A 99 6.44 -6.64 -0.89
C MET A 99 6.75 -5.53 -1.88
N SER A 100 7.60 -4.57 -1.50
CA SER A 100 8.03 -3.47 -2.38
C SER A 100 8.73 -3.99 -3.64
N GLU A 101 9.61 -4.98 -3.49
CA GLU A 101 10.36 -5.61 -4.58
C GLU A 101 9.41 -6.38 -5.51
N VAL A 102 8.48 -7.16 -4.97
CA VAL A 102 7.47 -7.90 -5.76
C VAL A 102 6.56 -6.95 -6.53
N LEU A 103 6.07 -5.87 -5.89
CA LEU A 103 5.21 -4.90 -6.57
C LEU A 103 5.93 -4.19 -7.72
N GLU A 104 7.19 -3.80 -7.52
CA GLU A 104 8.01 -3.18 -8.56
C GLU A 104 8.27 -4.15 -9.73
N GLU A 105 8.56 -5.42 -9.44
CA GLU A 105 8.80 -6.44 -10.45
C GLU A 105 7.54 -6.77 -11.26
N GLN A 106 6.39 -6.93 -10.60
CA GLN A 106 5.15 -7.36 -11.26
C GLN A 106 4.41 -6.23 -11.98
N THR A 107 4.55 -4.99 -11.52
CA THR A 107 3.73 -3.87 -12.02
C THR A 107 4.53 -2.70 -12.58
N GLY A 108 5.85 -2.68 -12.38
CA GLY A 108 6.69 -1.53 -12.68
C GLY A 108 6.47 -0.33 -11.75
N ILE A 109 5.57 -0.44 -10.75
CA ILE A 109 5.24 0.65 -9.83
C ILE A 109 6.01 0.47 -8.53
N ARG A 110 6.93 1.39 -8.27
CA ARG A 110 7.70 1.38 -7.02
C ARG A 110 6.90 1.98 -5.87
N ILE A 111 6.67 1.17 -4.83
CA ILE A 111 6.06 1.58 -3.57
C ILE A 111 7.07 1.31 -2.46
N SER A 112 7.47 2.34 -1.71
CA SER A 112 8.46 2.14 -0.63
C SER A 112 7.90 1.27 0.50
N SER A 113 8.78 0.55 1.19
CA SER A 113 8.43 -0.25 2.38
C SER A 113 7.69 0.55 3.45
N ASP A 114 8.08 1.81 3.65
CA ASP A 114 7.42 2.71 4.61
C ASP A 114 6.00 3.07 4.17
N THR A 115 5.79 3.26 2.86
CA THR A 115 4.45 3.51 2.31
C THR A 115 3.55 2.29 2.48
N ILE A 116 4.07 1.09 2.20
CA ILE A 116 3.36 -0.18 2.39
C ILE A 116 3.00 -0.38 3.86
N SER A 117 3.94 -0.16 4.77
CA SER A 117 3.69 -0.20 6.22
C SER A 117 2.56 0.76 6.62
N ASN A 118 2.61 2.00 6.13
CA ASN A 118 1.57 3.00 6.42
C ASN A 118 0.20 2.60 5.86
N TYR A 119 0.13 1.98 4.68
CA TYR A 119 -1.13 1.47 4.13
C TYR A 119 -1.69 0.35 5.00
N TYR A 120 -0.85 -0.61 5.38
CA TYR A 120 -1.25 -1.71 6.24
C TYR A 120 -1.69 -1.25 7.63
N ASP A 121 -0.95 -0.34 8.26
CA ASP A 121 -1.28 0.20 9.59
C ASP A 121 -2.64 0.91 9.60
N ARG A 122 -3.02 1.56 8.50
CA ARG A 122 -4.36 2.16 8.37
C ARG A 122 -5.46 1.11 8.26
N LEU A 123 -5.24 0.05 7.49
CA LEU A 123 -6.19 -1.08 7.42
C LEU A 123 -6.35 -1.72 8.80
N LYS A 124 -5.25 -1.93 9.51
CA LYS A 124 -5.25 -2.48 10.87
C LYS A 124 -6.00 -1.58 11.85
N ALA A 125 -5.75 -0.28 11.82
CA ALA A 125 -6.41 0.69 12.70
C ALA A 125 -7.94 0.72 12.51
N ARG A 126 -8.44 0.31 11.35
CA ARG A 126 -9.86 0.22 11.01
C ARG A 126 -10.44 -1.19 11.19
N GLY A 127 -9.65 -2.15 11.62
CA GLY A 127 -10.08 -3.54 11.78
C GLY A 127 -10.24 -4.31 10.45
N TRP A 128 -9.67 -3.80 9.35
CA TRP A 128 -9.69 -4.44 8.04
C TRP A 128 -8.56 -5.46 7.84
N ALA A 129 -7.52 -5.35 8.65
CA ALA A 129 -6.39 -6.25 8.65
C ALA A 129 -5.89 -6.47 10.08
N ASP A 130 -5.22 -7.59 10.28
CA ASP A 130 -4.48 -7.88 11.51
C ASP A 130 -3.19 -8.60 11.16
N HIS A 131 -2.29 -8.71 12.12
CA HIS A 131 -1.14 -9.57 11.98
C HIS A 131 -1.01 -10.49 13.19
N PHE A 132 -0.48 -11.67 12.96
CA PHE A 132 -0.16 -12.62 13.99
C PHE A 132 1.19 -13.27 13.69
N TYR A 133 1.84 -13.73 14.75
CA TYR A 133 3.11 -14.41 14.63
C TYR A 133 2.85 -15.88 14.36
N GLY A 134 3.26 -16.34 13.18
CA GLY A 134 3.19 -17.73 12.78
C GLY A 134 4.42 -18.52 13.23
N GLU A 135 4.82 -19.48 12.42
CA GLU A 135 6.00 -20.30 12.66
C GLU A 135 7.31 -19.51 12.50
N TYR A 136 8.40 -20.09 13.04
CA TYR A 136 9.74 -19.55 12.82
C TYR A 136 10.19 -19.76 11.38
N VAL A 137 10.70 -18.69 10.77
CA VAL A 137 11.44 -18.74 9.51
C VAL A 137 12.92 -18.69 9.83
N TYR A 138 13.70 -19.51 9.13
CA TYR A 138 15.14 -19.63 9.31
C TYR A 138 15.85 -19.13 8.05
N TYR A 139 16.90 -18.32 8.21
CA TYR A 139 17.59 -17.73 7.07
C TYR A 139 19.05 -17.42 7.39
N ILE A 140 19.83 -17.30 6.33
CA ILE A 140 21.19 -16.75 6.35
C ILE A 140 21.19 -15.50 5.48
N TYR A 141 21.61 -14.36 6.03
CA TYR A 141 21.75 -13.14 5.27
C TYR A 141 22.98 -13.22 4.37
N ASP A 142 22.76 -13.08 3.08
CA ASP A 142 23.83 -13.00 2.09
C ASP A 142 24.33 -11.56 1.96
N ASN A 143 25.61 -11.35 2.24
CA ASN A 143 26.21 -10.01 2.20
C ASN A 143 26.48 -9.51 0.78
N GLU A 144 26.59 -10.41 -0.21
CA GLU A 144 26.85 -10.05 -1.61
C GLU A 144 25.56 -9.63 -2.30
N THR A 145 24.54 -10.47 -2.25
CA THR A 145 23.25 -10.19 -2.85
C THR A 145 22.35 -9.25 -2.04
N LYS A 146 22.69 -9.01 -0.76
CA LYS A 146 21.88 -8.23 0.22
C LYS A 146 20.50 -8.86 0.49
N GLN A 147 20.36 -10.16 0.27
CA GLN A 147 19.10 -10.89 0.42
C GLN A 147 19.17 -11.95 1.51
N ASN A 148 17.99 -12.41 1.97
CA ASN A 148 17.88 -13.52 2.89
C ASN A 148 17.78 -14.83 2.10
N ARG A 149 18.76 -15.71 2.26
CA ARG A 149 18.65 -17.09 1.80
C ARG A 149 17.92 -17.91 2.86
N TYR A 150 16.71 -18.33 2.57
CA TYR A 150 15.92 -19.16 3.47
C TYR A 150 16.48 -20.57 3.55
N ILE A 151 16.44 -21.16 4.76
CA ILE A 151 16.93 -22.50 5.07
C ILE A 151 15.90 -23.25 5.90
N THR A 152 15.99 -24.58 5.90
CA THR A 152 15.08 -25.38 6.71
C THR A 152 15.44 -25.30 8.20
N ARG A 153 14.51 -25.73 9.07
CA ARG A 153 14.75 -25.85 10.50
C ARG A 153 15.89 -26.80 10.80
N GLU A 154 15.96 -27.91 10.05
CA GLU A 154 16.98 -28.94 10.18
C GLU A 154 18.37 -28.39 9.85
N GLU A 155 18.50 -27.63 8.76
CA GLU A 155 19.74 -26.95 8.37
C GLU A 155 20.16 -25.91 9.45
N TYR A 156 19.22 -25.10 9.91
CA TYR A 156 19.47 -24.15 11.00
C TYR A 156 20.01 -24.85 12.24
N CYS A 157 19.36 -25.93 12.69
CA CYS A 157 19.79 -26.69 13.85
C CYS A 157 21.15 -27.37 13.63
N ALA A 158 21.45 -27.84 12.42
CA ALA A 158 22.74 -28.42 12.07
C ALA A 158 23.88 -27.40 12.18
N ILE A 159 23.69 -26.20 11.60
CA ILE A 159 24.67 -25.11 11.66
C ILE A 159 24.86 -24.63 13.11
N TYR A 160 23.79 -24.55 13.90
CA TYR A 160 23.91 -24.19 15.32
C TYR A 160 24.64 -25.25 16.14
N ARG A 161 24.43 -26.53 15.89
CA ARG A 161 25.21 -27.61 16.52
C ARG A 161 26.68 -27.53 16.18
N GLU A 162 27.02 -27.31 14.89
CA GLU A 162 28.40 -27.11 14.46
C GLU A 162 29.04 -25.88 15.13
N PHE A 163 28.32 -24.77 15.21
CA PHE A 163 28.78 -23.58 15.90
C PHE A 163 29.15 -23.88 17.36
N TRP A 164 28.26 -24.49 18.13
CA TRP A 164 28.49 -24.80 19.53
C TRP A 164 29.56 -25.88 19.75
N ALA A 165 29.67 -26.83 18.84
CA ALA A 165 30.75 -27.80 18.85
C ALA A 165 32.11 -27.11 18.66
N THR A 166 32.19 -26.16 17.72
CA THR A 166 33.39 -25.36 17.48
C THR A 166 33.74 -24.48 18.70
N VAL A 167 32.75 -23.83 19.32
CA VAL A 167 32.96 -23.06 20.56
C VAL A 167 33.58 -23.94 21.66
N ARG A 168 33.01 -25.12 21.89
CA ARG A 168 33.50 -26.05 22.91
C ARG A 168 34.93 -26.56 22.62
N ALA A 169 35.19 -26.90 21.36
CA ALA A 169 36.51 -27.38 20.96
C ALA A 169 37.62 -26.30 21.07
N ASN A 170 37.24 -25.02 21.02
CA ASN A 170 38.20 -23.88 21.09
C ASN A 170 38.03 -23.11 22.40
N LYS A 171 37.84 -23.80 23.51
CA LYS A 171 37.85 -23.22 24.88
C LYS A 171 36.89 -22.01 25.05
N GLY A 172 35.79 -22.00 24.35
CA GLY A 172 34.80 -20.93 24.45
C GLY A 172 35.00 -19.76 23.51
N ASP A 173 35.90 -19.85 22.53
CA ASP A 173 36.15 -18.78 21.57
C ASP A 173 34.98 -18.64 20.57
N PHE A 174 34.09 -17.70 20.88
CA PHE A 174 32.95 -17.33 20.05
C PHE A 174 33.37 -16.63 18.75
N SER A 175 34.46 -15.87 18.76
CA SER A 175 34.93 -15.12 17.61
C SER A 175 35.45 -16.06 16.54
N TYR A 176 36.26 -17.04 16.93
CA TYR A 176 36.71 -18.11 16.04
C TYR A 176 35.56 -18.93 15.46
N ALA A 177 34.63 -19.38 16.31
CA ALA A 177 33.47 -20.15 15.87
C ALA A 177 32.60 -19.34 14.88
N THR A 178 32.38 -18.05 15.15
CA THR A 178 31.64 -17.16 14.25
C THR A 178 32.35 -17.00 12.91
N ALA A 179 33.67 -16.78 12.89
CA ALA A 179 34.45 -16.66 11.67
C ALA A 179 34.38 -17.95 10.83
N LYS A 180 34.46 -19.12 11.48
CA LYS A 180 34.40 -20.43 10.81
C LYS A 180 33.03 -20.64 10.16
N ILE A 181 31.94 -20.35 10.87
CA ILE A 181 30.58 -20.47 10.32
C ILE A 181 30.37 -19.49 9.17
N LYS A 182 30.84 -18.25 9.30
CA LYS A 182 30.75 -17.27 8.21
C LYS A 182 31.53 -17.70 6.97
N SER A 183 32.74 -18.26 7.14
CA SER A 183 33.54 -18.77 6.04
C SER A 183 32.85 -19.91 5.28
N LYS A 184 32.13 -20.80 6.01
CA LYS A 184 31.49 -21.98 5.42
C LYS A 184 30.11 -21.71 4.82
N TYR A 185 29.32 -20.83 5.45
CA TYR A 185 27.91 -20.63 5.13
C TYR A 185 27.57 -19.21 4.64
N GLY A 186 28.57 -18.32 4.56
CA GLY A 186 28.42 -16.91 4.19
C GLY A 186 28.08 -16.00 5.37
N ASN A 187 27.23 -16.48 6.30
CA ASN A 187 26.92 -15.75 7.53
C ASN A 187 26.38 -16.69 8.61
N LYS A 188 26.18 -16.17 9.82
CA LYS A 188 25.56 -16.88 10.91
C LYS A 188 24.04 -17.00 10.65
N PRO A 189 23.43 -18.19 10.81
CA PRO A 189 22.01 -18.34 10.59
C PRO A 189 21.21 -17.57 11.66
N LYS A 190 20.08 -17.04 11.23
CA LYS A 190 19.13 -16.30 12.05
C LYS A 190 17.78 -16.99 12.00
N LYS A 191 16.93 -16.69 12.97
CA LYS A 191 15.52 -17.02 12.95
C LYS A 191 14.68 -15.79 13.29
N ARG A 192 13.51 -15.70 12.72
CA ARG A 192 12.47 -14.74 13.07
C ARG A 192 11.12 -15.41 13.08
N PHE A 193 10.15 -14.82 13.75
CA PHE A 193 8.76 -15.21 13.53
C PHE A 193 8.33 -14.77 12.15
N LYS A 194 7.61 -15.64 11.45
CA LYS A 194 6.92 -15.25 10.23
C LYS A 194 5.71 -14.40 10.67
N GLU A 195 5.76 -13.13 10.37
CA GLU A 195 4.58 -12.29 10.47
C GLU A 195 3.60 -12.73 9.38
N MET A 196 2.41 -13.11 9.78
CA MET A 196 1.31 -13.35 8.87
C MET A 196 0.36 -12.17 8.99
N LYS A 197 0.22 -11.42 7.92
CA LYS A 197 -0.80 -10.41 7.76
C LYS A 197 -2.04 -11.09 7.23
N SER A 198 -3.21 -10.62 7.63
CA SER A 198 -4.47 -11.13 7.13
C SER A 198 -5.43 -9.99 6.88
N ALA A 199 -6.29 -10.16 5.91
CA ALA A 199 -7.43 -9.28 5.70
C ALA A 199 -8.69 -9.94 6.28
N PHE A 200 -9.57 -9.14 6.87
CA PHE A 200 -10.87 -9.60 7.33
C PHE A 200 -11.88 -9.54 6.18
N PHE A 201 -12.58 -10.65 5.96
CA PHE A 201 -13.67 -10.72 5.00
C PHE A 201 -14.95 -10.21 5.65
N ASN A 202 -15.57 -9.21 5.05
CA ASN A 202 -16.87 -8.67 5.42
C ASN A 202 -17.59 -8.14 4.17
N VAL A 203 -18.78 -7.57 4.32
CA VAL A 203 -19.57 -7.07 3.18
C VAL A 203 -18.82 -5.98 2.41
N GLU A 204 -18.14 -5.10 3.11
CA GLU A 204 -17.35 -4.03 2.50
C GLU A 204 -16.10 -4.57 1.77
N TYR A 205 -15.58 -5.73 2.19
CA TYR A 205 -14.50 -6.40 1.46
C TYR A 205 -14.94 -6.82 0.06
N ASP A 206 -16.11 -7.44 -0.06
CA ASP A 206 -16.63 -7.88 -1.35
C ASP A 206 -16.86 -6.69 -2.29
N GLU A 207 -17.38 -5.57 -1.76
CA GLU A 207 -17.51 -4.32 -2.51
C GLU A 207 -16.16 -3.79 -2.98
N LEU A 208 -15.18 -3.72 -2.09
CA LEU A 208 -13.83 -3.28 -2.41
C LEU A 208 -13.19 -4.16 -3.49
N TRP A 209 -13.32 -5.48 -3.35
CA TRP A 209 -12.76 -6.43 -4.30
C TRP A 209 -13.36 -6.25 -5.70
N GLN A 210 -14.68 -6.12 -5.80
CA GLN A 210 -15.36 -5.87 -7.07
C GLN A 210 -14.90 -4.57 -7.74
N ILE A 211 -14.71 -3.49 -6.97
CA ILE A 211 -14.22 -2.21 -7.47
C ILE A 211 -12.80 -2.38 -8.04
N ILE A 212 -11.91 -3.04 -7.29
CA ILE A 212 -10.52 -3.25 -7.70
C ILE A 212 -10.45 -4.14 -8.95
N GLU A 213 -11.15 -5.27 -8.95
CA GLU A 213 -11.12 -6.23 -10.05
C GLU A 213 -11.63 -5.62 -11.36
N ASN A 214 -12.71 -4.84 -11.31
CA ASN A 214 -13.26 -4.14 -12.46
C ASN A 214 -12.25 -3.14 -13.06
N GLU A 215 -11.53 -2.40 -12.23
CA GLU A 215 -10.53 -1.44 -12.71
C GLU A 215 -9.29 -2.12 -13.31
N PHE A 216 -8.80 -3.20 -12.70
CA PHE A 216 -7.68 -3.98 -13.26
C PHE A 216 -8.03 -4.72 -14.55
N SER A 217 -9.29 -5.12 -14.73
CA SER A 217 -9.75 -5.78 -15.95
C SER A 217 -9.89 -4.83 -17.14
N GLN A 218 -10.06 -3.53 -16.90
CA GLN A 218 -10.14 -2.51 -17.96
C GLN A 218 -8.78 -2.02 -18.44
N GLU A 219 -7.70 -2.22 -17.66
CA GLU A 219 -6.33 -1.80 -17.99
C GLU A 219 -5.52 -2.88 -18.76
N ARG A 220 -6.09 -4.07 -19.01
CA ARG A 220 -5.53 -5.14 -19.84
C ARG A 220 -6.13 -5.16 -21.24
#